data_c1687e7c855ab29e417fd1845215a462
#
_entry.id   c1687e7c855ab29e417fd1845215a462
#
_cell.length_a   1.000
_cell.length_b   1.000
_cell.length_c   1.000
_cell.angle_alpha   90.00
_cell.angle_beta   90.00
_cell.angle_gamma   90.00
#
_symmetry.space_group_name_H-M   'P 1'
#
loop_
_entity.id
_entity.type
_entity.pdbx_description
1 polymer ?
#
loop_
_entity_poly.entity_id
_entity_poly.type
_entity_poly.pdbx_seq_one_letter_code
_entity_poly.pdbx_strand_id
1 'polypeptide(L)'
;MRFVVFLDIDGVLNTRTTVKRTPYGYKGIDDARVKILANAIEKCGGGDIVLSSDWKVLDRNHDDYRYLVSKLEQCELKISDHTIDKERKRGQGVKEYLELHPEIEEFVI
;
A
#
# COMPACT_ATOMS: atom_id res chain seq x y z
N MET A 1 -6.64 -17.44 -9.82
CA MET A 1 -6.48 -17.15 -8.36
C MET A 1 -5.89 -15.78 -8.15
N ARG A 2 -6.56 -14.91 -7.41
CA ARG A 2 -6.06 -13.56 -7.13
C ARG A 2 -5.71 -13.43 -5.65
N PHE A 3 -4.45 -13.13 -5.39
CA PHE A 3 -3.95 -12.78 -4.07
C PHE A 3 -3.81 -11.27 -3.96
N VAL A 4 -4.32 -10.67 -2.89
CA VAL A 4 -4.34 -9.23 -2.70
C VAL A 4 -3.71 -8.86 -1.36
N VAL A 5 -2.85 -7.84 -1.39
CA VAL A 5 -2.30 -7.21 -0.19
C VAL A 5 -2.99 -5.86 -0.02
N PHE A 6 -3.73 -5.69 1.06
CA PHE A 6 -4.27 -4.39 1.45
C PHE A 6 -3.17 -3.65 2.21
N LEU A 7 -2.50 -2.76 1.53
CA LEU A 7 -1.27 -2.14 2.05
C LEU A 7 -1.57 -0.89 2.86
N ASP A 8 -1.11 -0.88 4.09
CA ASP A 8 -0.96 0.30 4.90
C ASP A 8 0.49 0.80 4.77
N ILE A 9 0.71 2.09 4.94
CA ILE A 9 2.05 2.68 4.79
C ILE A 9 2.64 2.96 6.16
N ASP A 10 1.98 3.77 6.98
CA ASP A 10 2.51 4.16 8.29
C ASP A 10 2.50 2.97 9.25
N GLY A 11 3.67 2.67 9.79
CA GLY A 11 3.87 1.51 10.64
C GLY A 11 4.23 0.23 9.88
N VAL A 12 4.08 0.19 8.55
CA VAL A 12 4.44 -0.95 7.70
C VAL A 12 5.67 -0.67 6.87
N LEU A 13 5.66 0.41 6.08
CA LEU A 13 6.80 0.81 5.26
C LEU A 13 7.67 1.86 5.94
N ASN A 14 7.32 2.26 7.14
CA ASN A 14 8.12 3.11 8.01
C ASN A 14 7.88 2.75 9.48
N THR A 15 8.72 3.29 10.35
CA THR A 15 8.64 3.07 11.80
C THR A 15 8.86 4.40 12.52
N ARG A 16 8.80 4.37 13.84
CA ARG A 16 9.11 5.55 14.69
C ARG A 16 10.51 6.10 14.43
N THR A 17 11.46 5.23 14.07
CA THR A 17 12.86 5.60 13.88
C THR A 17 13.19 5.99 12.44
N THR A 18 12.23 5.96 11.53
CA THR A 18 12.44 6.35 10.14
C THR A 18 12.84 7.81 10.06
N VAL A 19 14.00 8.09 9.48
CA VAL A 19 14.55 9.45 9.33
C VAL A 19 14.26 10.05 7.97
N LYS A 20 13.94 9.23 6.97
CA LYS A 20 13.61 9.70 5.63
C LYS A 20 12.33 10.53 5.65
N ARG A 21 12.26 11.52 4.76
CA ARG A 21 11.10 12.41 4.66
C ARG A 21 10.56 12.42 3.22
N THR A 22 9.26 12.64 3.13
CA THR A 22 8.60 12.86 1.85
C THR A 22 8.94 14.26 1.32
N PRO A 23 8.66 14.57 0.05
CA PRO A 23 8.85 15.92 -0.49
C PRO A 23 8.17 17.01 0.34
N TYR A 24 7.03 16.71 0.97
CA TYR A 24 6.30 17.66 1.82
C TYR A 24 6.76 17.64 3.28
N GLY A 25 7.78 16.85 3.63
CA GLY A 25 8.39 16.85 4.95
C GLY A 25 7.75 15.89 5.97
N TYR A 26 6.83 15.05 5.54
CA TYR A 26 6.25 14.02 6.39
C TYR A 26 7.19 12.81 6.48
N LYS A 27 6.86 11.89 7.40
CA LYS A 27 7.65 10.65 7.53
C LYS A 27 7.67 9.91 6.20
N GLY A 28 8.87 9.57 5.74
CA GLY A 28 9.07 8.90 4.47
C GLY A 28 8.95 7.38 4.56
N ILE A 29 9.59 6.70 3.62
CA ILE A 29 9.50 5.26 3.45
C ILE A 29 10.89 4.65 3.55
N ASP A 30 11.02 3.58 4.32
CA ASP A 30 12.27 2.82 4.44
C ASP A 30 12.40 1.83 3.31
N ASP A 31 13.46 1.94 2.53
CA ASP A 31 13.71 1.05 1.39
C ASP A 31 13.80 -0.41 1.81
N ALA A 32 14.39 -0.68 2.99
CA ALA A 32 14.51 -2.04 3.51
C ALA A 32 13.13 -2.68 3.74
N ARG A 33 12.16 -1.90 4.20
CA ARG A 33 10.82 -2.42 4.44
C ARG A 33 10.06 -2.68 3.14
N VAL A 34 10.30 -1.89 2.10
CA VAL A 34 9.76 -2.15 0.76
C VAL A 34 10.31 -3.47 0.22
N LYS A 35 11.59 -3.73 0.41
CA LYS A 35 12.20 -5.01 0.00
C LYS A 35 11.60 -6.20 0.74
N ILE A 36 11.30 -6.07 2.02
CA ILE A 36 10.64 -7.11 2.80
C ILE A 36 9.27 -7.41 2.21
N LEU A 37 8.50 -6.38 1.90
CA LEU A 37 7.18 -6.52 1.27
C LEU A 37 7.30 -7.22 -0.09
N ALA A 38 8.23 -6.78 -0.94
CA ALA A 38 8.44 -7.36 -2.25
C ALA A 38 8.80 -8.84 -2.17
N ASN A 39 9.69 -9.21 -1.26
CA ASN A 39 10.08 -10.60 -1.05
C ASN A 39 8.91 -11.46 -0.56
N ALA A 40 8.08 -10.91 0.32
CA ALA A 40 6.91 -11.63 0.83
C ALA A 40 5.90 -11.90 -0.29
N ILE A 41 5.64 -10.91 -1.14
CA ILE A 41 4.74 -11.05 -2.28
C ILE A 41 5.29 -12.09 -3.28
N GLU A 42 6.58 -12.03 -3.56
CA GLU A 42 7.22 -13.00 -4.46
C GLU A 42 7.10 -14.42 -3.95
N LYS A 43 7.30 -14.64 -2.65
CA LYS A 43 7.15 -15.98 -2.03
C LYS A 43 5.72 -16.50 -2.10
N CYS A 44 4.75 -15.63 -2.20
CA CYS A 44 3.33 -16.01 -2.39
C CYS A 44 2.97 -16.23 -3.85
N GLY A 45 3.93 -16.17 -4.76
CA GLY A 45 3.68 -16.34 -6.20
C GLY A 45 3.22 -15.08 -6.92
N GLY A 46 3.39 -13.91 -6.29
CA GLY A 46 2.92 -12.65 -6.81
C GLY A 46 1.59 -12.26 -6.20
N GLY A 47 1.18 -11.01 -6.39
CA GLY A 47 -0.08 -10.50 -5.87
C GLY A 47 -0.30 -9.05 -6.25
N ASP A 48 -1.53 -8.60 -6.11
CA ASP A 48 -1.91 -7.21 -6.36
C ASP A 48 -1.86 -6.41 -5.08
N ILE A 49 -1.42 -5.17 -5.17
CA ILE A 49 -1.43 -4.22 -4.05
C ILE A 49 -2.65 -3.32 -4.18
N VAL A 50 -3.50 -3.35 -3.16
CA VAL A 50 -4.62 -2.43 -3.02
C VAL A 50 -4.31 -1.51 -1.85
N LEU A 51 -4.15 -0.22 -2.12
CA LEU A 51 -3.76 0.75 -1.11
C LEU A 51 -4.92 1.02 -0.15
N SER A 52 -4.74 0.72 1.13
CA SER A 52 -5.74 0.97 2.17
C SER A 52 -5.33 2.09 3.14
N SER A 53 -4.13 2.62 2.99
CA SER A 53 -3.62 3.73 3.80
C SER A 53 -4.30 5.05 3.48
N ASP A 54 -4.24 6.00 4.40
CA ASP A 54 -4.70 7.38 4.17
C ASP A 54 -3.96 8.08 3.02
N TRP A 55 -2.79 7.57 2.62
CA TRP A 55 -2.07 8.09 1.46
C TRP A 55 -2.90 7.99 0.16
N LYS A 56 -3.91 7.13 0.12
CA LYS A 56 -4.79 6.99 -1.05
C LYS A 56 -5.62 8.23 -1.35
N VAL A 57 -5.82 9.12 -0.38
CA VAL A 57 -6.57 10.36 -0.59
C VAL A 57 -5.75 11.41 -1.32
N LEU A 58 -4.44 11.23 -1.44
CA LEU A 58 -3.59 12.15 -2.19
C LEU A 58 -3.90 12.06 -3.69
N ASP A 59 -3.88 13.20 -4.35
CA ASP A 59 -3.97 13.25 -5.81
C ASP A 59 -2.81 12.45 -6.42
N ARG A 60 -3.04 11.78 -7.54
CA ARG A 60 -2.04 10.98 -8.24
C ARG A 60 -0.83 11.82 -8.68
N ASN A 61 -1.03 13.12 -8.86
CA ASN A 61 0.05 14.04 -9.22
C ASN A 61 0.71 14.70 -8.02
N HIS A 62 0.23 14.43 -6.79
CA HIS A 62 0.84 14.95 -5.57
C HIS A 62 2.25 14.38 -5.41
N ASP A 63 3.21 15.22 -5.05
CA ASP A 63 4.60 14.81 -4.94
C ASP A 63 4.82 13.65 -3.96
N ASP A 64 4.10 13.64 -2.84
CA ASP A 64 4.21 12.56 -1.86
C ASP A 64 3.64 11.25 -2.41
N TYR A 65 2.57 11.29 -3.20
CA TYR A 65 2.05 10.10 -3.86
C TYR A 65 3.05 9.54 -4.88
N ARG A 66 3.63 10.42 -5.68
CA ARG A 66 4.67 10.04 -6.65
C ARG A 66 5.91 9.46 -5.95
N TYR A 67 6.26 10.01 -4.80
CA TYR A 67 7.32 9.46 -3.95
C TYR A 67 7.02 8.01 -3.55
N LEU A 68 5.81 7.74 -3.07
CA LEU A 68 5.37 6.38 -2.73
C LEU A 68 5.48 5.45 -3.92
N VAL A 69 4.93 5.85 -5.07
CA VAL A 69 4.96 5.04 -6.29
C VAL A 69 6.40 4.72 -6.69
N SER A 70 7.30 5.72 -6.67
CA SER A 70 8.70 5.50 -7.05
C SER A 70 9.42 4.54 -6.11
N LYS A 71 9.11 4.59 -4.81
CA LYS A 71 9.69 3.66 -3.83
C LYS A 71 9.25 2.23 -4.08
N LEU A 72 7.98 2.03 -4.42
CA LEU A 72 7.47 0.71 -4.76
C LEU A 72 8.06 0.20 -6.09
N GLU A 73 8.18 1.06 -7.08
CA GLU A 73 8.74 0.71 -8.39
C GLU A 73 10.20 0.26 -8.31
N GLN A 74 10.98 0.76 -7.35
CA GLN A 74 12.34 0.32 -7.13
C GLN A 74 12.42 -1.19 -6.83
N CYS A 75 11.36 -1.77 -6.31
CA CYS A 75 11.25 -3.20 -6.04
C CYS A 75 10.26 -3.89 -6.98
N GLU A 76 9.95 -3.27 -8.11
CA GLU A 76 9.04 -3.80 -9.13
C GLU A 76 7.61 -4.01 -8.59
N LEU A 77 7.20 -3.20 -7.62
CA LEU A 77 5.85 -3.22 -7.07
C LEU A 77 5.01 -2.10 -7.66
N LYS A 78 3.72 -2.38 -7.81
CA LYS A 78 2.76 -1.45 -8.41
C LYS A 78 1.46 -1.45 -7.61
N ILE A 79 0.90 -0.27 -7.38
CA ILE A 79 -0.43 -0.14 -6.78
C ILE A 79 -1.46 -0.42 -7.87
N SER A 80 -2.27 -1.44 -7.68
CA SER A 80 -3.31 -1.83 -8.64
C SER A 80 -4.61 -1.09 -8.42
N ASP A 81 -4.94 -0.76 -7.17
CA ASP A 81 -6.20 -0.13 -6.82
C ASP A 81 -6.11 0.45 -5.39
N HIS A 82 -7.18 1.02 -4.91
CA HIS A 82 -7.29 1.53 -3.55
C HIS A 82 -8.70 1.32 -3.01
N THR A 83 -8.81 1.21 -1.68
CA THR A 83 -10.10 1.11 -1.01
C THR A 83 -10.73 2.51 -0.85
N ILE A 84 -12.04 2.53 -0.60
CA ILE A 84 -12.76 3.76 -0.28
C ILE A 84 -13.29 3.61 1.15
N ASP A 85 -12.82 4.49 2.03
CA ASP A 85 -13.25 4.45 3.43
C ASP A 85 -14.38 5.46 3.63
N LYS A 86 -15.56 4.96 3.95
CA LYS A 86 -16.67 5.81 4.33
C LYS A 86 -16.55 6.11 5.83
N GLU A 87 -16.74 7.36 6.21
CA GLU A 87 -16.68 7.79 7.60
C GLU A 87 -15.33 7.45 8.28
N ARG A 88 -14.25 7.39 7.50
CA ARG A 88 -12.89 7.06 7.98
C ARG A 88 -12.76 5.67 8.60
N LYS A 89 -13.63 4.74 8.23
CA LYS A 89 -13.58 3.36 8.71
C LYS A 89 -12.81 2.49 7.72
N ARG A 90 -11.52 2.31 7.97
CA ARG A 90 -10.64 1.55 7.09
C ARG A 90 -11.08 0.09 6.92
N GLY A 91 -11.43 -0.56 8.01
CA GLY A 91 -11.90 -1.94 7.95
C GLY A 91 -13.16 -2.11 7.11
N GLN A 92 -14.05 -1.12 7.15
CA GLN A 92 -15.25 -1.11 6.32
C GLN A 92 -14.89 -0.98 4.84
N GLY A 93 -13.89 -0.14 4.51
CA GLY A 93 -13.42 0.01 3.13
C GLY A 93 -12.86 -1.29 2.57
N VAL A 94 -12.07 -2.03 3.35
CA VAL A 94 -11.54 -3.34 2.95
C VAL A 94 -12.68 -4.34 2.75
N LYS A 95 -13.63 -4.39 3.68
CA LYS A 95 -14.77 -5.28 3.58
C LYS A 95 -15.60 -5.02 2.31
N GLU A 96 -15.90 -3.77 2.03
CA GLU A 96 -16.66 -3.39 0.83
C GLU A 96 -15.89 -3.74 -0.44
N TYR A 97 -14.57 -3.53 -0.44
CA TYR A 97 -13.75 -3.89 -1.59
C TYR A 97 -13.82 -5.39 -1.87
N LEU A 98 -13.73 -6.22 -0.83
CA LEU A 98 -13.84 -7.67 -0.99
C LEU A 98 -15.21 -8.10 -1.50
N GLU A 99 -16.27 -7.44 -1.06
CA GLU A 99 -17.63 -7.72 -1.54
C GLU A 99 -17.81 -7.39 -3.03
N LEU A 100 -17.14 -6.33 -3.52
CA LEU A 100 -17.18 -5.92 -4.91
C LEU A 100 -16.26 -6.74 -5.82
N HIS A 101 -15.32 -7.49 -5.24
CA HIS A 101 -14.32 -8.24 -5.98
C HIS A 101 -14.29 -9.71 -5.54
N PRO A 102 -15.34 -10.50 -5.87
CA PRO A 102 -15.42 -11.89 -5.44
C PRO A 102 -14.35 -12.80 -6.05
N GLU A 103 -13.60 -12.33 -7.06
CA GLU A 103 -12.48 -13.04 -7.64
C GLU A 103 -11.27 -13.13 -6.71
N ILE A 104 -11.25 -12.34 -5.63
CA ILE A 104 -10.16 -12.39 -4.65
C ILE A 104 -10.35 -13.66 -3.81
N GLU A 105 -9.38 -14.56 -3.86
CA GLU A 105 -9.41 -15.81 -3.11
C GLU A 105 -8.63 -15.73 -1.81
N GLU A 106 -7.53 -14.97 -1.80
CA GLU A 106 -6.68 -14.80 -0.63
C GLU A 106 -6.28 -13.34 -0.49
N PHE A 107 -6.17 -12.87 0.75
CA PHE A 107 -5.73 -11.51 1.04
C PHE A 107 -5.03 -11.43 2.39
N VAL A 108 -4.20 -10.40 2.55
CA VAL A 108 -3.62 -9.98 3.83
C VAL A 108 -3.88 -8.49 4.02
N ILE A 109 -3.90 -8.07 5.26
CA ILE A 109 -4.10 -6.67 5.65
C ILE A 109 -2.85 -6.16 6.35
#